data_a7ff4dacbb474d8a5b9b283457411f9f
#
_entry.id   a7ff4dacbb474d8a5b9b283457411f9f
#
_cell.length_a   1.000
_cell.length_b   1.000
_cell.length_c   1.000
_cell.angle_alpha   90.00
_cell.angle_beta   90.00
_cell.angle_gamma   90.00
#
_symmetry.space_group_name_H-M   'P 1'
#
loop_
_entity.id
_entity.type
_entity.pdbx_description
1 polymer ?
#
loop_
_entity_poly.entity_id
_entity_poly.type
_entity_poly.pdbx_seq_one_letter_code
_entity_poly.pdbx_strand_id
1 'polypeptide(L)'
;MSFEPGTMVSLETCERIIGFHRSGNEYQFGFELMKLQGLIEKTLRKQGKFYSVVVEKGSIRILTERESSIYNARTFEIGKRKLRKSFKRIQFVDVSKLSETERASHTKNLINQSRQIQAMRQTQIEIKLTEHKRTTPIRLE
;
A
#
# COMPACT_ATOMS: atom_id res chain seq x y z
N MET A 1 10.53 -0.57 -25.05
CA MET A 1 10.09 0.55 -24.20
C MET A 1 10.85 0.47 -22.88
N SER A 2 11.56 1.50 -22.51
CA SER A 2 12.27 1.57 -21.22
C SER A 2 11.32 2.17 -20.16
N PHE A 3 11.16 1.46 -19.05
CA PHE A 3 10.31 1.92 -17.93
C PHE A 3 11.21 2.50 -16.83
N GLU A 4 11.55 3.77 -16.97
CA GLU A 4 12.30 4.51 -15.98
C GLU A 4 11.37 5.36 -15.10
N PRO A 5 11.80 5.77 -13.88
CA PRO A 5 11.02 6.67 -13.04
C PRO A 5 10.61 7.94 -13.77
N GLY A 6 9.34 8.32 -13.66
CA GLY A 6 8.74 9.45 -14.38
C GLY A 6 8.15 9.10 -15.75
N THR A 7 8.34 7.89 -16.25
CA THR A 7 7.75 7.44 -17.52
C THR A 7 6.23 7.33 -17.39
N MET A 8 5.52 7.81 -18.39
CA MET A 8 4.08 7.70 -18.51
C MET A 8 3.69 6.94 -19.77
N VAL A 9 2.86 5.92 -19.62
CA VAL A 9 2.17 5.26 -20.73
C VAL A 9 0.82 5.96 -20.91
N SER A 10 0.69 6.75 -21.99
CA SER A 10 -0.50 7.58 -22.24
C SER A 10 -1.76 6.74 -22.38
N LEU A 11 -2.93 7.38 -22.16
CA LEU A 11 -4.24 6.76 -22.40
C LEU A 11 -4.33 6.16 -23.80
N GLU A 12 -3.91 6.88 -24.82
CA GLU A 12 -3.91 6.44 -26.21
C GLU A 12 -3.09 5.16 -26.41
N THR A 13 -1.90 5.10 -25.82
CA THR A 13 -1.04 3.91 -25.87
C THR A 13 -1.66 2.74 -25.13
N CYS A 14 -2.28 2.99 -23.96
CA CYS A 14 -3.00 1.97 -23.20
C CYS A 14 -4.20 1.41 -23.99
N GLU A 15 -4.98 2.27 -24.63
CA GLU A 15 -6.10 1.87 -25.50
C GLU A 15 -5.63 0.98 -26.67
N ARG A 16 -4.51 1.33 -27.26
CA ARG A 16 -3.91 0.55 -28.35
C ARG A 16 -3.48 -0.84 -27.88
N ILE A 17 -2.87 -0.94 -26.72
CA ILE A 17 -2.40 -2.22 -26.15
C ILE A 17 -3.60 -3.08 -25.73
N ILE A 18 -4.59 -2.48 -25.07
CA ILE A 18 -5.79 -3.17 -24.57
C ILE A 18 -6.74 -3.56 -25.72
N GLY A 19 -6.78 -2.76 -26.79
CA GLY A 19 -7.52 -3.06 -28.00
C GLY A 19 -8.90 -2.42 -28.11
N PHE A 20 -9.30 -1.58 -27.16
CA PHE A 20 -10.54 -0.79 -27.23
C PHE A 20 -10.42 0.55 -26.48
N HIS A 21 -11.31 1.48 -26.79
CA HIS A 21 -11.35 2.80 -26.16
C HIS A 21 -11.95 2.77 -24.75
N ARG A 22 -11.42 3.60 -23.85
CA ARG A 22 -11.96 3.81 -22.51
C ARG A 22 -13.38 4.35 -22.55
N SER A 23 -13.66 5.27 -23.50
CA SER A 23 -14.99 5.87 -23.68
C SER A 23 -16.05 4.81 -23.95
N GLY A 24 -17.11 4.80 -23.15
CA GLY A 24 -18.20 3.83 -23.25
C GLY A 24 -17.93 2.45 -22.62
N ASN A 25 -16.69 2.18 -22.18
CA ASN A 25 -16.29 0.91 -21.59
C ASN A 25 -15.40 1.10 -20.33
N GLU A 26 -15.66 2.11 -19.53
CA GLU A 26 -14.78 2.55 -18.45
C GLU A 26 -14.47 1.43 -17.43
N TYR A 27 -15.47 0.66 -17.05
CA TYR A 27 -15.31 -0.43 -16.08
C TYR A 27 -14.41 -1.55 -16.62
N GLN A 28 -14.69 -2.03 -17.80
CA GLN A 28 -13.91 -3.09 -18.46
C GLN A 28 -12.50 -2.62 -18.80
N PHE A 29 -12.38 -1.38 -19.28
CA PHE A 29 -11.08 -0.76 -19.53
C PHE A 29 -10.25 -0.65 -18.26
N GLY A 30 -10.82 -0.20 -17.16
CA GLY A 30 -10.16 -0.12 -15.86
C GLY A 30 -9.63 -1.48 -15.39
N PHE A 31 -10.40 -2.54 -15.59
CA PHE A 31 -9.98 -3.90 -15.24
C PHE A 31 -8.78 -4.38 -16.09
N GLU A 32 -8.81 -4.16 -17.40
CA GLU A 32 -7.70 -4.49 -18.30
C GLU A 32 -6.46 -3.62 -18.01
N LEU A 33 -6.67 -2.37 -17.64
CA LEU A 33 -5.60 -1.46 -17.26
C LEU A 33 -4.87 -1.92 -16.00
N MET A 34 -5.60 -2.44 -15.00
CA MET A 34 -5.01 -3.04 -13.81
C MET A 34 -4.17 -4.28 -14.13
N LYS A 35 -4.59 -5.09 -15.07
CA LYS A 35 -3.81 -6.24 -15.56
C LYS A 35 -2.51 -5.77 -16.22
N LEU A 36 -2.59 -4.73 -17.04
CA LEU A 36 -1.42 -4.13 -17.70
C LEU A 36 -0.45 -3.55 -16.67
N GLN A 37 -0.95 -2.85 -15.66
CA GLN A 37 -0.15 -2.35 -14.53
C GLN A 37 0.60 -3.50 -13.85
N GLY A 38 -0.09 -4.57 -13.51
CA GLY A 38 0.50 -5.76 -12.88
C GLY A 38 1.57 -6.42 -13.74
N LEU A 39 1.38 -6.45 -15.06
CA LEU A 39 2.35 -6.98 -16.01
C LEU A 39 3.62 -6.11 -16.06
N ILE A 40 3.48 -4.80 -16.07
CA ILE A 40 4.60 -3.85 -16.01
C ILE A 40 5.38 -4.03 -14.71
N GLU A 41 4.70 -4.08 -13.58
CA GLU A 41 5.34 -4.32 -12.28
C GLU A 41 6.12 -5.63 -12.24
N LYS A 42 5.51 -6.71 -12.74
CA LYS A 42 6.15 -8.03 -12.81
C LYS A 42 7.41 -8.01 -13.68
N THR A 43 7.35 -7.32 -14.82
CA THR A 43 8.49 -7.18 -15.73
C THR A 43 9.62 -6.39 -15.07
N LEU A 44 9.31 -5.29 -14.40
CA LEU A 44 10.27 -4.49 -13.66
C LEU A 44 10.93 -5.29 -12.52
N ARG A 45 10.15 -6.04 -11.75
CA ARG A 45 10.68 -6.91 -10.68
C ARG A 45 11.66 -7.97 -11.19
N LYS A 46 11.39 -8.55 -12.35
CA LYS A 46 12.34 -9.49 -13.01
C LYS A 46 13.66 -8.83 -13.36
N GLN A 47 13.67 -7.53 -13.60
CA GLN A 47 14.87 -6.73 -13.85
C GLN A 47 15.51 -6.19 -12.55
N GLY A 48 15.00 -6.57 -11.37
CA GLY A 48 15.47 -6.07 -10.08
C GLY A 48 15.02 -4.64 -9.76
N LYS A 49 14.03 -4.12 -10.50
CA LYS A 49 13.51 -2.74 -10.33
C LYS A 49 12.18 -2.78 -9.58
N PHE A 50 12.12 -2.15 -8.42
CA PHE A 50 10.92 -2.10 -7.56
C PHE A 50 10.26 -0.72 -7.59
N TYR A 51 10.03 -0.20 -8.78
CA TYR A 51 9.37 1.10 -8.96
C TYR A 51 7.89 1.02 -8.63
N SER A 52 7.35 2.11 -8.10
CA SER A 52 5.91 2.25 -7.88
C SER A 52 5.21 2.61 -9.19
N VAL A 53 4.28 1.79 -9.60
CA VAL A 53 3.49 1.96 -10.84
C VAL A 53 2.05 2.25 -10.45
N VAL A 54 1.50 3.35 -10.94
CA VAL A 54 0.14 3.79 -10.63
C VAL A 54 -0.70 3.97 -11.89
N VAL A 55 -2.00 3.76 -11.73
CA VAL A 55 -3.00 4.05 -12.76
C VAL A 55 -3.64 5.40 -12.44
N GLU A 56 -3.64 6.30 -13.40
CA GLU A 56 -4.18 7.64 -13.26
C GLU A 56 -4.93 8.05 -14.52
N LYS A 57 -6.24 8.26 -14.41
CA LYS A 57 -7.10 8.73 -15.53
C LYS A 57 -6.94 7.93 -16.83
N GLY A 58 -6.84 6.61 -16.73
CA GLY A 58 -6.71 5.73 -17.89
C GLY A 58 -5.30 5.60 -18.44
N SER A 59 -4.31 6.25 -17.84
CA SER A 59 -2.88 6.10 -18.14
C SER A 59 -2.15 5.35 -17.03
N ILE A 60 -0.97 4.84 -17.34
CA ILE A 60 -0.08 4.20 -16.36
C ILE A 60 1.16 5.08 -16.21
N ARG A 61 1.55 5.34 -14.98
CA ARG A 61 2.72 6.16 -14.68
C ARG A 61 3.64 5.45 -13.69
N ILE A 62 4.93 5.50 -13.98
CA ILE A 62 5.98 5.09 -13.06
C ILE A 62 6.40 6.32 -12.26
N LEU A 63 6.24 6.26 -10.95
CA LEU A 63 6.50 7.39 -10.06
C LEU A 63 7.99 7.73 -10.00
N THR A 64 8.30 9.00 -9.91
CA THR A 64 9.64 9.49 -9.56
C THR A 64 9.97 9.10 -8.12
N GLU A 65 11.24 9.21 -7.72
CA GLU A 65 11.68 8.90 -6.34
C GLU A 65 10.92 9.72 -5.28
N ARG A 66 10.74 11.01 -5.54
CA ARG A 66 9.99 11.90 -4.65
C ARG A 66 8.52 11.50 -4.53
N GLU A 67 7.87 11.23 -5.66
CA GLU A 67 6.47 10.80 -5.72
C GLU A 67 6.28 9.44 -5.07
N SER A 68 7.21 8.51 -5.29
CA SER A 68 7.22 7.19 -4.66
C SER A 68 7.30 7.29 -3.14
N SER A 69 8.13 8.16 -2.61
CA SER A 69 8.23 8.39 -1.16
C SER A 69 6.90 8.84 -0.57
N ILE A 70 6.24 9.81 -1.19
CA ILE A 70 4.94 10.32 -0.76
C ILE A 70 3.85 9.24 -0.90
N TYR A 71 3.82 8.54 -2.02
CA TYR A 71 2.85 7.49 -2.30
C TYR A 71 2.97 6.34 -1.31
N ASN A 72 4.17 5.86 -1.05
CA ASN A 72 4.42 4.77 -0.11
C ASN A 72 4.09 5.16 1.33
N ALA A 73 4.36 6.40 1.72
CA ALA A 73 3.95 6.91 3.04
C ALA A 73 2.43 6.90 3.20
N ARG A 74 1.67 7.32 2.19
CA ARG A 74 0.20 7.25 2.20
C ARG A 74 -0.32 5.83 2.25
N THR A 75 0.26 4.95 1.43
CA THR A 75 -0.11 3.52 1.41
C THR A 75 0.13 2.86 2.76
N PHE A 76 1.24 3.19 3.41
CA PHE A 76 1.55 2.72 4.75
C PHE A 76 0.53 3.20 5.79
N GLU A 77 0.12 4.48 5.76
CA GLU A 77 -0.92 5.01 6.64
C GLU A 77 -2.26 4.31 6.44
N ILE A 78 -2.64 4.04 5.19
CA ILE A 78 -3.86 3.26 4.87
C ILE A 78 -3.75 1.85 5.45
N GLY A 79 -2.61 1.20 5.30
CA GLY A 79 -2.33 -0.13 5.86
C GLY A 79 -2.47 -0.15 7.39
N LYS A 80 -1.93 0.84 8.07
CA LYS A 80 -2.08 0.99 9.53
C LYS A 80 -3.55 1.15 9.97
N ARG A 81 -4.32 1.96 9.25
CA ARG A 81 -5.76 2.12 9.53
C ARG A 81 -6.53 0.82 9.33
N LYS A 82 -6.23 0.08 8.26
CA LYS A 82 -6.84 -1.24 8.00
C LYS A 82 -6.51 -2.24 9.09
N LEU A 83 -5.27 -2.26 9.56
CA LEU A 83 -4.84 -3.15 10.64
C LEU A 83 -5.57 -2.81 11.95
N ARG A 84 -5.67 -1.54 12.32
CA ARG A 84 -6.41 -1.10 13.52
C ARG A 84 -7.88 -1.49 13.44
N LYS A 85 -8.50 -1.33 12.28
CA LYS A 85 -9.90 -1.70 12.05
C LYS A 85 -10.10 -3.22 12.14
N SER A 86 -9.19 -4.00 11.57
CA SER A 86 -9.17 -5.46 11.66
C SER A 86 -9.04 -5.91 13.12
N PHE A 87 -8.13 -5.30 13.87
CA PHE A 87 -7.92 -5.62 15.29
C PHE A 87 -9.15 -5.32 16.14
N LYS A 88 -9.83 -4.19 15.91
CA LYS A 88 -11.11 -3.92 16.57
C LYS A 88 -12.15 -4.99 16.28
N ARG A 89 -12.30 -5.39 15.02
CA ARG A 89 -13.30 -6.38 14.61
C ARG A 89 -13.03 -7.76 15.18
N ILE A 90 -11.79 -8.21 15.21
CA ILE A 90 -11.44 -9.53 15.71
C ILE A 90 -11.76 -9.71 17.20
N GLN A 91 -11.73 -8.64 17.98
CA GLN A 91 -12.08 -8.66 19.40
C GLN A 91 -13.58 -8.91 19.65
N PHE A 92 -14.43 -8.66 18.65
CA PHE A 92 -15.88 -8.83 18.74
C PHE A 92 -16.37 -10.18 18.20
N VAL A 93 -15.46 -11.06 17.75
CA VAL A 93 -15.85 -12.39 17.31
C VAL A 93 -16.30 -13.24 18.48
N ASP A 94 -17.48 -13.84 18.36
CA ASP A 94 -18.00 -14.75 19.37
C ASP A 94 -17.30 -16.12 19.24
N VAL A 95 -16.30 -16.34 20.07
CA VAL A 95 -15.50 -17.59 20.06
C VAL A 95 -16.30 -18.83 20.42
N SER A 96 -17.45 -18.69 21.09
CA SER A 96 -18.30 -19.83 21.43
C SER A 96 -18.91 -20.51 20.18
N LYS A 97 -19.02 -19.77 19.08
CA LYS A 97 -19.54 -20.26 17.78
C LYS A 97 -18.49 -20.86 16.88
N LEU A 98 -17.24 -20.85 17.28
CA LEU A 98 -16.12 -21.41 16.54
C LEU A 98 -15.83 -22.85 16.96
N SER A 99 -15.38 -23.69 16.01
CA SER A 99 -14.83 -25.01 16.31
C SER A 99 -13.51 -24.86 17.08
N GLU A 100 -13.00 -25.94 17.64
CA GLU A 100 -11.73 -25.95 18.38
C GLU A 100 -10.57 -25.50 17.51
N THR A 101 -10.48 -26.00 16.27
CA THR A 101 -9.47 -25.60 15.29
C THR A 101 -9.57 -24.14 14.93
N GLU A 102 -10.78 -23.62 14.72
CA GLU A 102 -11.05 -22.22 14.42
C GLU A 102 -10.70 -21.31 15.59
N ARG A 103 -10.96 -21.74 16.83
CA ARG A 103 -10.55 -20.99 18.04
C ARG A 103 -9.03 -20.85 18.14
N ALA A 104 -8.31 -21.93 17.90
CA ALA A 104 -6.84 -21.92 17.90
C ALA A 104 -6.29 -20.94 16.86
N SER A 105 -6.83 -20.97 15.65
CA SER A 105 -6.48 -20.05 14.57
C SER A 105 -6.84 -18.59 14.92
N HIS A 106 -8.02 -18.37 15.47
CA HIS A 106 -8.47 -17.04 15.94
C HIS A 106 -7.56 -16.46 17.00
N THR A 107 -7.21 -17.26 18.01
CA THR A 107 -6.29 -16.85 19.08
C THR A 107 -4.91 -16.45 18.53
N LYS A 108 -4.38 -17.23 17.60
CA LYS A 108 -3.13 -16.92 16.91
C LYS A 108 -3.19 -15.59 16.16
N ASN A 109 -4.27 -15.35 15.42
CA ASN A 109 -4.49 -14.12 14.68
C ASN A 109 -4.64 -12.91 15.63
N LEU A 110 -5.35 -13.07 16.73
CA LEU A 110 -5.53 -12.05 17.76
C LEU A 110 -4.18 -11.64 18.37
N ILE A 111 -3.34 -12.61 18.72
CA ILE A 111 -2.00 -12.37 19.28
C ILE A 111 -1.14 -11.64 18.24
N ASN A 112 -1.12 -12.10 17.00
CA ASN A 112 -0.32 -11.48 15.94
C ASN A 112 -0.75 -10.03 15.68
N GLN A 113 -2.03 -9.76 15.58
CA GLN A 113 -2.54 -8.40 15.35
C GLN A 113 -2.26 -7.48 16.56
N SER A 114 -2.41 -8.01 17.77
CA SER A 114 -2.07 -7.27 19.00
C SER A 114 -0.60 -6.85 19.04
N ARG A 115 0.31 -7.76 18.69
CA ARG A 115 1.75 -7.47 18.61
C ARG A 115 2.07 -6.41 17.57
N GLN A 116 1.44 -6.47 16.39
CA GLN A 116 1.64 -5.47 15.34
C GLN A 116 1.15 -4.08 15.79
N ILE A 117 0.00 -4.00 16.44
CA ILE A 117 -0.54 -2.73 16.98
C ILE A 117 0.39 -2.16 18.05
N GLN A 118 0.90 -2.98 18.96
CA GLN A 118 1.85 -2.55 19.98
C GLN A 118 3.16 -2.04 19.38
N ALA A 119 3.70 -2.75 18.39
CA ALA A 119 4.92 -2.33 17.68
C ALA A 119 4.75 -0.96 16.99
N MET A 120 3.61 -0.73 16.34
CA MET A 120 3.31 0.56 15.72
C MET A 120 3.22 1.69 16.74
N ARG A 121 2.59 1.46 17.89
CA ARG A 121 2.49 2.45 18.99
C ARG A 121 3.86 2.78 19.55
N GLN A 122 4.69 1.80 19.77
CA GLN A 122 6.06 1.96 20.27
C GLN A 122 6.89 2.81 19.30
N THR A 123 6.86 2.51 18.03
CA THR A 123 7.54 3.28 16.98
C THR A 123 7.10 4.73 16.95
N GLN A 124 5.79 5.01 17.06
CA GLN A 124 5.27 6.37 17.10
C GLN A 124 5.78 7.16 18.31
N ILE A 125 5.85 6.52 19.48
CA ILE A 125 6.39 7.14 20.70
C ILE A 125 7.87 7.48 20.51
N GLU A 126 8.66 6.58 19.96
CA GLU A 126 10.07 6.79 19.68
C GLU A 126 10.32 7.95 18.71
N ILE A 127 9.54 8.02 17.63
CA ILE A 127 9.61 9.13 16.66
C ILE A 127 9.31 10.46 17.34
N LYS A 128 8.22 10.55 18.11
CA LYS A 128 7.84 11.78 18.82
C LYS A 128 8.89 12.24 19.82
N LEU A 129 9.49 11.30 20.56
CA LEU A 129 10.57 11.61 21.50
C LEU A 129 11.81 12.13 20.76
N THR A 130 12.15 11.55 19.62
CA THR A 130 13.29 11.99 18.79
C THR A 130 13.06 13.39 18.22
N GLU A 131 11.86 13.66 17.71
CA GLU A 131 11.48 14.98 17.21
C GLU A 131 11.52 16.03 18.33
N HIS A 132 10.98 15.70 19.50
CA HIS A 132 11.01 16.60 20.65
C HIS A 132 12.45 16.95 21.07
N LYS A 133 13.36 15.99 21.12
CA LYS A 133 14.78 16.24 21.43
C LYS A 133 15.46 17.14 20.39
N ARG A 134 15.07 17.06 19.12
CA ARG A 134 15.62 17.92 18.06
C ARG A 134 15.13 19.36 18.13
N THR A 135 13.91 19.57 18.61
CA THR A 135 13.28 20.90 18.68
C THR A 135 13.51 21.63 19.99
N THR A 136 13.96 20.94 21.05
CA THR A 136 14.27 21.56 22.33
C THR A 136 15.67 22.19 22.27
N PRO A 137 15.81 23.52 22.45
CA PRO A 137 17.13 24.15 22.49
C PRO A 137 17.96 23.59 23.66
N ILE A 138 19.20 23.23 23.38
CA ILE A 138 20.14 22.87 24.44
C ILE A 138 20.39 24.15 25.24
N ARG A 139 19.85 24.26 26.46
CA ARG A 139 20.26 25.27 27.41
C ARG A 139 21.67 24.90 27.85
N LEU A 140 22.64 25.60 27.33
CA LEU A 140 23.98 25.63 27.90
C LEU A 140 23.89 26.43 29.21
N GLU A 141 23.93 25.74 30.34
CA GLU A 141 24.17 26.37 31.63
C GLU A 141 25.65 26.76 31.77
#